data_4022484318110a4f080287d5809fe8e7
#
_entry.id   4022484318110a4f080287d5809fe8e7
#
_cell.length_a   1.000
_cell.length_b   1.000
_cell.length_c   1.000
_cell.angle_alpha   90.00
_cell.angle_beta   90.00
_cell.angle_gamma   90.00
#
_symmetry.space_group_name_H-M   'P 1'
#
loop_
_entity.id
_entity.type
_entity.pdbx_description
1 polymer ?
#
loop_
_entity_poly.entity_id
_entity_poly.type
_entity_poly.pdbx_seq_one_letter_code
_entity_poly.pdbx_strand_id
1 'polypeptide(L)'
;MVRARIIGTGSYTPRKILSNNDLARLVDTSDEWIMTRTGIKERHVAGDGEATSTFAYQAALKALEMAGITAGDLDMIIVGTVTPDMLTPSVACLLQHKLKAYQAAAFDISAGCTGFLYALSIADSFIRAGNCSKVLVVGAESLSKITDYTDRTTCILFGDGAGAVVLSREQGQQGILSTLLYADGSCSNLLYMPGGGSAHPASLETIAKRYHYLKMDGNKVFKTAVKALEDCVVKILEKNKITGDQIALLISHQANLRIIQAIAKRLELPKEKVFVNIQKYGNTSSASVPIALDEANRQNRIKKNDLLLMNAFGAGFTWGSALVRW
;
A
#
# COMPACT_ATOMS: atom_id res chain seq x y z
N MET A 1 19.78 3.45 -20.55
CA MET A 1 18.43 2.83 -20.55
C MET A 1 17.50 3.79 -19.85
N VAL A 2 16.29 4.00 -20.42
CA VAL A 2 15.26 4.84 -19.78
C VAL A 2 14.62 4.05 -18.64
N ARG A 3 14.40 4.71 -17.49
CA ARG A 3 13.77 4.16 -16.28
C ARG A 3 12.83 5.17 -15.63
N ALA A 4 11.85 4.66 -14.92
CA ALA A 4 11.07 5.46 -13.99
C ALA A 4 11.83 5.52 -12.65
N ARG A 5 12.35 6.71 -12.31
CA ARG A 5 13.08 6.94 -11.07
C ARG A 5 12.16 7.60 -10.05
N ILE A 6 12.20 7.13 -8.81
CA ILE A 6 11.54 7.81 -7.68
C ILE A 6 12.39 9.03 -7.32
N ILE A 7 11.81 10.23 -7.45
CA ILE A 7 12.48 11.51 -7.16
C ILE A 7 11.90 12.22 -5.94
N GLY A 8 10.77 11.77 -5.43
CA GLY A 8 10.17 12.28 -4.21
C GLY A 8 9.23 11.27 -3.57
N THR A 9 9.18 11.30 -2.24
CA THR A 9 8.28 10.47 -1.42
C THR A 9 7.52 11.35 -0.43
N GLY A 10 6.32 10.93 -0.05
CA GLY A 10 5.52 11.61 0.95
C GLY A 10 4.51 10.67 1.59
N SER A 11 4.19 10.90 2.83
CA SER A 11 3.19 10.12 3.55
C SER A 11 2.34 10.98 4.47
N TYR A 12 1.14 10.51 4.74
CA TYR A 12 0.21 11.10 5.70
C TYR A 12 -0.62 10.04 6.38
N THR A 13 -0.81 10.19 7.69
CA THR A 13 -1.77 9.40 8.48
C THR A 13 -2.66 10.34 9.27
N PRO A 14 -3.94 10.01 9.48
CA PRO A 14 -4.85 10.77 10.34
C PRO A 14 -4.26 10.99 11.73
N ARG A 15 -4.68 12.06 12.41
CA ARG A 15 -4.18 12.38 13.76
C ARG A 15 -4.77 11.49 14.84
N LYS A 16 -5.99 10.97 14.63
CA LYS A 16 -6.69 10.12 15.61
C LYS A 16 -6.03 8.75 15.66
N ILE A 17 -5.59 8.37 16.85
CA ILE A 17 -4.98 7.07 17.13
C ILE A 17 -5.99 6.20 17.88
N LEU A 18 -6.07 4.93 17.48
CA LEU A 18 -6.82 3.88 18.15
C LEU A 18 -5.82 2.82 18.63
N SER A 19 -5.62 2.76 19.95
CA SER A 19 -4.69 1.81 20.57
C SER A 19 -5.32 0.41 20.74
N ASN A 20 -4.49 -0.59 21.03
CA ASN A 20 -4.99 -1.93 21.40
C ASN A 20 -5.84 -1.89 22.68
N ASN A 21 -5.53 -1.02 23.64
CA ASN A 21 -6.32 -0.83 24.85
C ASN A 21 -7.71 -0.22 24.57
N ASP A 22 -7.82 0.64 23.56
CA ASP A 22 -9.12 1.16 23.14
C ASP A 22 -9.97 0.05 22.50
N LEU A 23 -9.36 -0.83 21.69
CA LEU A 23 -10.05 -1.99 21.10
C LEU A 23 -10.48 -3.01 22.17
N ALA A 24 -9.70 -3.20 23.23
CA ALA A 24 -10.06 -4.09 24.35
C ALA A 24 -11.33 -3.64 25.10
N ARG A 25 -11.76 -2.37 24.93
CA ARG A 25 -13.06 -1.87 25.45
C ARG A 25 -14.22 -2.18 24.52
N LEU A 26 -13.96 -2.54 23.26
CA LEU A 26 -14.98 -2.76 22.23
C LEU A 26 -15.22 -4.25 21.98
N VAL A 27 -14.16 -5.07 22.04
CA VAL A 27 -14.22 -6.53 21.75
C VAL A 27 -13.36 -7.28 22.74
N ASP A 28 -13.62 -8.59 22.91
CA ASP A 28 -12.81 -9.49 23.78
C ASP A 28 -11.42 -9.72 23.20
N THR A 29 -10.46 -8.85 23.59
CA THR A 29 -9.07 -8.89 23.16
C THR A 29 -8.15 -8.26 24.20
N SER A 30 -6.82 -8.29 23.99
CA SER A 30 -5.83 -7.62 24.82
C SER A 30 -4.66 -7.09 23.97
N ASP A 31 -3.90 -6.11 24.50
CA ASP A 31 -2.69 -5.62 23.85
C ASP A 31 -1.70 -6.75 23.56
N GLU A 32 -1.46 -7.62 24.54
CA GLU A 32 -0.56 -8.77 24.41
C GLU A 32 -1.01 -9.72 23.29
N TRP A 33 -2.33 -10.01 23.23
CA TRP A 33 -2.89 -10.91 22.22
C TRP A 33 -2.72 -10.34 20.80
N ILE A 34 -3.01 -9.04 20.61
CA ILE A 34 -2.86 -8.35 19.31
C ILE A 34 -1.40 -8.29 18.91
N MET A 35 -0.53 -7.86 19.83
CA MET A 35 0.91 -7.71 19.59
C MET A 35 1.56 -9.04 19.17
N THR A 36 1.31 -10.10 19.91
CA THR A 36 1.91 -11.43 19.64
C THR A 36 1.49 -11.97 18.27
N ARG A 37 0.26 -11.69 17.83
CA ARG A 37 -0.30 -12.22 16.58
C ARG A 37 -0.01 -11.36 15.36
N THR A 38 0.13 -10.05 15.53
CA THR A 38 0.16 -9.09 14.42
C THR A 38 1.38 -8.19 14.42
N GLY A 39 1.92 -7.87 15.60
CA GLY A 39 2.94 -6.83 15.81
C GLY A 39 2.37 -5.41 15.91
N ILE A 40 1.03 -5.23 15.90
CA ILE A 40 0.36 -3.92 15.90
C ILE A 40 0.14 -3.44 17.32
N LYS A 41 0.57 -2.22 17.67
CA LYS A 41 0.28 -1.53 18.94
C LYS A 41 -0.87 -0.54 18.81
N GLU A 42 -0.88 0.19 17.70
CA GLU A 42 -1.84 1.23 17.42
C GLU A 42 -2.09 1.34 15.91
N ARG A 43 -3.15 2.02 15.56
CA ARG A 43 -3.48 2.38 14.17
C ARG A 43 -4.05 3.80 14.14
N HIS A 44 -3.79 4.48 13.05
CA HIS A 44 -4.40 5.76 12.77
C HIS A 44 -5.74 5.53 12.09
N VAL A 45 -6.75 6.30 12.46
CA VAL A 45 -8.11 6.19 11.91
C VAL A 45 -8.65 7.56 11.53
N ALA A 46 -9.42 7.61 10.45
CA ALA A 46 -10.02 8.84 9.95
C ALA A 46 -10.83 9.57 11.02
N GLY A 47 -10.61 10.86 11.12
CA GLY A 47 -11.45 11.77 11.87
C GLY A 47 -12.73 12.14 11.12
N ASP A 48 -13.55 12.99 11.73
CA ASP A 48 -14.78 13.51 11.10
C ASP A 48 -14.41 14.36 9.88
N GLY A 49 -15.10 14.14 8.75
CA GLY A 49 -14.85 14.85 7.50
C GLY A 49 -13.60 14.44 6.72
N GLU A 50 -12.79 13.50 7.24
CA GLU A 50 -11.65 12.95 6.51
C GLU A 50 -12.06 11.76 5.64
N ALA A 51 -11.53 11.73 4.41
CA ALA A 51 -11.72 10.68 3.43
C ALA A 51 -10.40 10.34 2.73
N THR A 52 -10.40 9.29 1.93
CA THR A 52 -9.20 8.77 1.25
C THR A 52 -8.51 9.86 0.42
N SER A 53 -9.27 10.70 -0.30
CA SER A 53 -8.71 11.81 -1.07
C SER A 53 -8.03 12.88 -0.20
N THR A 54 -8.42 13.02 1.07
CA THR A 54 -7.78 13.94 2.02
C THR A 54 -6.36 13.46 2.33
N PHE A 55 -6.21 12.17 2.61
CA PHE A 55 -4.90 11.58 2.91
C PHE A 55 -3.99 11.57 1.69
N ALA A 56 -4.55 11.17 0.53
CA ALA A 56 -3.84 11.20 -0.75
C ALA A 56 -3.29 12.58 -1.07
N TYR A 57 -4.07 13.64 -0.84
CA TYR A 57 -3.65 15.04 -1.06
C TYR A 57 -2.46 15.43 -0.18
N GLN A 58 -2.52 15.13 1.12
CA GLN A 58 -1.45 15.47 2.04
C GLN A 58 -0.14 14.71 1.74
N ALA A 59 -0.24 13.42 1.38
CA ALA A 59 0.92 12.63 0.97
C ALA A 59 1.51 13.13 -0.35
N ALA A 60 0.66 13.48 -1.32
CA ALA A 60 1.07 14.02 -2.61
C ALA A 60 1.83 15.34 -2.48
N LEU A 61 1.36 16.28 -1.66
CA LEU A 61 2.05 17.55 -1.42
C LEU A 61 3.49 17.35 -0.95
N LYS A 62 3.70 16.44 0.03
CA LYS A 62 5.03 16.12 0.55
C LYS A 62 5.93 15.43 -0.48
N ALA A 63 5.34 14.59 -1.34
CA ALA A 63 6.09 13.93 -2.41
C ALA A 63 6.52 14.93 -3.50
N LEU A 64 5.65 15.86 -3.88
CA LEU A 64 5.97 16.96 -4.83
C LEU A 64 7.02 17.90 -4.26
N GLU A 65 6.89 18.29 -3.00
CA GLU A 65 7.88 19.13 -2.30
C GLU A 65 9.27 18.47 -2.31
N MET A 66 9.35 17.19 -1.93
CA MET A 66 10.63 16.45 -1.96
C MET A 66 11.19 16.30 -3.38
N ALA A 67 10.33 16.12 -4.37
CA ALA A 67 10.73 16.02 -5.77
C ALA A 67 11.19 17.38 -6.37
N GLY A 68 10.91 18.49 -5.70
CA GLY A 68 11.21 19.85 -6.18
C GLY A 68 10.43 20.24 -7.44
N ILE A 69 9.21 19.73 -7.61
CA ILE A 69 8.34 20.00 -8.75
C ILE A 69 6.96 20.49 -8.31
N THR A 70 6.23 21.08 -9.24
CA THR A 70 4.83 21.49 -9.04
C THR A 70 3.87 20.44 -9.56
N ALA A 71 2.61 20.51 -9.14
CA ALA A 71 1.57 19.62 -9.67
C ALA A 71 1.28 19.86 -11.17
N GLY A 72 1.59 21.05 -11.69
CA GLY A 72 1.49 21.37 -13.13
C GLY A 72 2.47 20.61 -14.02
N ASP A 73 3.53 20.03 -13.43
CA ASP A 73 4.52 19.23 -14.15
C ASP A 73 4.11 17.76 -14.33
N LEU A 74 3.00 17.34 -13.71
CA LEU A 74 2.55 15.94 -13.75
C LEU A 74 1.80 15.64 -15.05
N ASP A 75 2.17 14.53 -15.70
CA ASP A 75 1.45 14.00 -16.86
C ASP A 75 0.33 13.03 -16.44
N MET A 76 0.48 12.39 -15.25
CA MET A 76 -0.45 11.36 -14.79
C MET A 76 -0.48 11.23 -13.28
N ILE A 77 -1.66 10.90 -12.74
CA ILE A 77 -1.90 10.55 -11.34
C ILE A 77 -2.57 9.19 -11.28
N ILE A 78 -1.97 8.23 -10.56
CA ILE A 78 -2.54 6.89 -10.36
C ILE A 78 -2.69 6.66 -8.86
N VAL A 79 -3.89 6.32 -8.41
CA VAL A 79 -4.17 6.01 -7.00
C VAL A 79 -4.55 4.54 -6.85
N GLY A 80 -3.79 3.78 -6.06
CA GLY A 80 -4.17 2.45 -5.60
C GLY A 80 -5.06 2.56 -4.37
N THR A 81 -6.33 2.17 -4.47
CA THR A 81 -7.28 2.19 -3.34
C THR A 81 -8.40 1.18 -3.51
N VAL A 82 -8.92 0.66 -2.38
CA VAL A 82 -10.18 -0.11 -2.30
C VAL A 82 -11.24 0.61 -1.46
N THR A 83 -10.91 1.79 -0.96
CA THR A 83 -11.78 2.65 -0.15
C THR A 83 -11.88 4.04 -0.76
N PRO A 84 -12.32 4.17 -2.04
CA PRO A 84 -12.50 5.48 -2.64
C PRO A 84 -13.54 6.30 -1.87
N ASP A 85 -13.47 7.62 -1.96
CA ASP A 85 -14.46 8.54 -1.37
C ASP A 85 -15.89 8.19 -1.84
N MET A 86 -16.02 7.77 -3.08
CA MET A 86 -17.24 7.33 -3.76
C MET A 86 -16.88 6.44 -4.96
N LEU A 87 -17.84 5.68 -5.48
CA LEU A 87 -17.58 4.82 -6.65
C LEU A 87 -17.17 5.59 -7.90
N THR A 88 -17.69 6.80 -8.08
CA THR A 88 -17.34 7.72 -9.17
C THR A 88 -17.65 9.16 -8.76
N PRO A 89 -16.77 10.15 -9.04
CA PRO A 89 -15.47 10.01 -9.73
C PRO A 89 -14.40 9.30 -8.88
N SER A 90 -13.27 8.95 -9.51
CA SER A 90 -12.12 8.33 -8.86
C SER A 90 -11.45 9.26 -7.84
N VAL A 91 -10.75 8.70 -6.85
CA VAL A 91 -9.90 9.46 -5.91
C VAL A 91 -8.83 10.23 -6.68
N ALA A 92 -8.25 9.65 -7.72
CA ALA A 92 -7.25 10.31 -8.56
C ALA A 92 -7.81 11.57 -9.23
N CYS A 93 -9.07 11.57 -9.70
CA CYS A 93 -9.71 12.77 -10.25
C CYS A 93 -9.95 13.85 -9.18
N LEU A 94 -10.37 13.45 -7.98
CA LEU A 94 -10.50 14.39 -6.85
C LEU A 94 -9.15 14.98 -6.46
N LEU A 95 -8.10 14.15 -6.44
CA LEU A 95 -6.74 14.56 -6.14
C LEU A 95 -6.18 15.50 -7.20
N GLN A 96 -6.39 15.18 -8.48
CA GLN A 96 -5.99 16.00 -9.63
C GLN A 96 -6.55 17.42 -9.50
N HIS A 97 -7.84 17.55 -9.19
CA HIS A 97 -8.50 18.83 -8.98
C HIS A 97 -7.93 19.59 -7.76
N LYS A 98 -7.80 18.91 -6.61
CA LYS A 98 -7.25 19.51 -5.37
C LYS A 98 -5.81 20.01 -5.56
N LEU A 99 -4.99 19.30 -6.31
CA LEU A 99 -3.61 19.67 -6.64
C LEU A 99 -3.52 20.73 -7.74
N LYS A 100 -4.62 20.99 -8.47
CA LYS A 100 -4.65 21.82 -9.68
C LYS A 100 -3.73 21.28 -10.79
N ALA A 101 -3.58 19.97 -10.89
CA ALA A 101 -2.78 19.27 -11.90
C ALA A 101 -3.59 19.08 -13.19
N TYR A 102 -4.11 20.15 -13.77
CA TYR A 102 -5.14 20.13 -14.82
C TYR A 102 -4.72 19.44 -16.14
N GLN A 103 -3.42 19.24 -16.36
CA GLN A 103 -2.91 18.54 -17.55
C GLN A 103 -2.75 17.03 -17.31
N ALA A 104 -2.77 16.59 -16.05
CA ALA A 104 -2.54 15.19 -15.70
C ALA A 104 -3.78 14.31 -16.00
N ALA A 105 -3.57 13.18 -16.68
CA ALA A 105 -4.55 12.08 -16.69
C ALA A 105 -4.66 11.49 -15.28
N ALA A 106 -5.86 11.03 -14.87
CA ALA A 106 -6.08 10.58 -13.52
C ALA A 106 -7.04 9.38 -13.46
N PHE A 107 -6.64 8.31 -12.76
CA PHE A 107 -7.49 7.12 -12.55
C PHE A 107 -7.06 6.32 -11.30
N ASP A 108 -7.99 5.52 -10.77
CA ASP A 108 -7.75 4.62 -9.66
C ASP A 108 -7.49 3.19 -10.13
N ILE A 109 -6.78 2.41 -9.29
CA ILE A 109 -6.56 0.99 -9.44
C ILE A 109 -7.06 0.27 -8.21
N SER A 110 -7.93 -0.71 -8.40
CA SER A 110 -8.40 -1.63 -7.38
C SER A 110 -7.67 -2.97 -7.49
N ALA A 111 -6.65 -3.19 -6.64
CA ALA A 111 -5.88 -4.43 -6.56
C ALA A 111 -5.55 -4.79 -5.10
N GLY A 112 -6.50 -4.56 -4.19
CA GLY A 112 -6.31 -4.82 -2.77
C GLY A 112 -5.09 -4.10 -2.20
N CYS A 113 -4.43 -4.71 -1.23
CA CYS A 113 -3.22 -4.16 -0.63
C CYS A 113 -2.03 -4.07 -1.60
N THR A 114 -2.14 -4.64 -2.80
CA THR A 114 -1.11 -4.58 -3.85
C THR A 114 -1.27 -3.36 -4.76
N GLY A 115 -2.33 -2.57 -4.57
CA GLY A 115 -2.70 -1.45 -5.42
C GLY A 115 -1.55 -0.49 -5.74
N PHE A 116 -0.73 -0.14 -4.75
CA PHE A 116 0.45 0.71 -4.98
C PHE A 116 1.48 0.06 -5.92
N LEU A 117 1.78 -1.23 -5.78
CA LEU A 117 2.75 -1.90 -6.66
C LEU A 117 2.22 -2.07 -8.09
N TYR A 118 0.91 -2.30 -8.23
CA TYR A 118 0.26 -2.30 -9.54
C TYR A 118 0.34 -0.91 -10.19
N ALA A 119 -0.01 0.14 -9.45
CA ALA A 119 0.10 1.52 -9.91
C ALA A 119 1.55 1.89 -10.30
N LEU A 120 2.52 1.46 -9.48
CA LEU A 120 3.95 1.67 -9.74
C LEU A 120 4.40 0.99 -11.06
N SER A 121 3.95 -0.24 -11.30
CA SER A 121 4.26 -1.01 -12.51
C SER A 121 3.64 -0.38 -13.77
N ILE A 122 2.41 0.12 -13.67
CA ILE A 122 1.73 0.82 -14.76
C ILE A 122 2.46 2.13 -15.08
N ALA A 123 2.79 2.92 -14.05
CA ALA A 123 3.52 4.17 -14.23
C ALA A 123 4.91 3.94 -14.87
N ASP A 124 5.67 2.90 -14.44
CA ASP A 124 6.95 2.51 -15.07
C ASP A 124 6.76 2.19 -16.56
N SER A 125 5.67 1.49 -16.92
CA SER A 125 5.36 1.13 -18.30
C SER A 125 5.07 2.37 -19.16
N PHE A 126 4.27 3.32 -18.68
CA PHE A 126 4.00 4.58 -19.39
C PHE A 126 5.25 5.44 -19.57
N ILE A 127 6.09 5.51 -18.53
CA ILE A 127 7.34 6.26 -18.59
C ILE A 127 8.33 5.62 -19.57
N ARG A 128 8.49 4.30 -19.55
CA ARG A 128 9.40 3.59 -20.48
C ARG A 128 8.93 3.68 -21.91
N ALA A 129 7.63 3.63 -22.16
CA ALA A 129 7.03 3.80 -23.48
C ALA A 129 7.18 5.24 -24.02
N GLY A 130 7.55 6.21 -23.16
CA GLY A 130 7.70 7.61 -23.56
C GLY A 130 6.39 8.42 -23.53
N ASN A 131 5.31 7.85 -23.02
CA ASN A 131 3.99 8.49 -22.97
C ASN A 131 3.89 9.50 -21.80
N CYS A 132 4.71 9.33 -20.76
CA CYS A 132 4.76 10.20 -19.59
C CYS A 132 6.21 10.49 -19.19
N SER A 133 6.46 11.67 -18.66
CA SER A 133 7.74 12.09 -18.08
C SER A 133 7.69 12.13 -16.57
N LYS A 134 6.57 12.57 -15.99
CA LYS A 134 6.36 12.66 -14.55
C LYS A 134 5.02 12.08 -14.14
N VAL A 135 5.03 11.10 -13.23
CA VAL A 135 3.84 10.41 -12.75
C VAL A 135 3.80 10.44 -11.23
N LEU A 136 2.66 10.86 -10.66
CA LEU A 136 2.38 10.72 -9.24
C LEU A 136 1.68 9.37 -9.01
N VAL A 137 2.26 8.52 -8.17
CA VAL A 137 1.68 7.23 -7.75
C VAL A 137 1.37 7.30 -6.27
N VAL A 138 0.13 7.01 -5.91
CA VAL A 138 -0.36 7.07 -4.53
C VAL A 138 -0.97 5.73 -4.13
N GLY A 139 -0.69 5.27 -2.92
CA GLY A 139 -1.50 4.27 -2.23
C GLY A 139 -2.25 4.97 -1.10
N ALA A 140 -3.58 4.87 -1.04
CA ALA A 140 -4.38 5.59 -0.05
C ALA A 140 -5.60 4.79 0.38
N GLU A 141 -5.89 4.77 1.69
CA GLU A 141 -6.99 3.98 2.25
C GLU A 141 -7.64 4.62 3.46
N SER A 142 -8.96 4.43 3.58
CA SER A 142 -9.80 4.70 4.75
C SER A 142 -10.45 3.41 5.24
N LEU A 143 -9.64 2.41 5.63
CA LEU A 143 -10.12 1.07 6.01
C LEU A 143 -10.98 1.09 7.27
N SER A 144 -10.77 2.07 8.16
CA SER A 144 -11.60 2.24 9.36
C SER A 144 -13.09 2.41 9.02
N LYS A 145 -13.41 2.95 7.83
CA LYS A 145 -14.79 3.16 7.37
C LYS A 145 -15.50 1.87 6.96
N ILE A 146 -14.76 0.83 6.64
CA ILE A 146 -15.27 -0.49 6.22
C ILE A 146 -14.87 -1.61 7.19
N THR A 147 -14.36 -1.26 8.36
CA THR A 147 -14.00 -2.20 9.43
C THR A 147 -15.16 -2.37 10.39
N ASP A 148 -15.53 -3.63 10.65
CA ASP A 148 -16.53 -3.98 11.65
C ASP A 148 -15.90 -4.02 13.05
N TYR A 149 -16.10 -2.98 13.85
CA TYR A 149 -15.58 -2.91 15.22
C TYR A 149 -16.28 -3.83 16.23
N THR A 150 -17.20 -4.70 15.77
CA THR A 150 -17.76 -5.80 16.56
C THR A 150 -17.15 -7.15 16.19
N ASP A 151 -16.36 -7.21 15.11
CA ASP A 151 -15.64 -8.41 14.69
C ASP A 151 -14.17 -8.32 15.11
N ARG A 152 -13.82 -9.01 16.21
CA ARG A 152 -12.43 -9.01 16.73
C ARG A 152 -11.40 -9.60 15.76
N THR A 153 -11.82 -10.35 14.74
CA THR A 153 -10.89 -10.97 13.78
C THR A 153 -10.35 -9.97 12.75
N THR A 154 -11.05 -8.88 12.53
CA THR A 154 -10.70 -7.85 11.55
C THR A 154 -10.40 -6.48 12.17
N CYS A 155 -11.14 -6.07 13.23
CA CYS A 155 -11.02 -4.72 13.79
C CYS A 155 -9.65 -4.39 14.39
N ILE A 156 -8.88 -5.42 14.75
CA ILE A 156 -7.54 -5.28 15.34
C ILE A 156 -6.44 -4.95 14.33
N LEU A 157 -6.74 -5.00 13.02
CA LEU A 157 -5.71 -4.98 11.97
C LEU A 157 -5.57 -3.62 11.31
N PHE A 158 -6.68 -3.05 10.85
CA PHE A 158 -6.69 -2.03 9.82
C PHE A 158 -6.52 -0.61 10.36
N GLY A 159 -5.73 0.17 9.63
CA GLY A 159 -5.55 1.61 9.84
C GLY A 159 -5.70 2.38 8.53
N ASP A 160 -5.71 3.70 8.61
CA ASP A 160 -5.91 4.64 7.53
C ASP A 160 -4.64 5.43 7.23
N GLY A 161 -4.50 5.85 5.99
CA GLY A 161 -3.41 6.71 5.57
C GLY A 161 -3.16 6.71 4.07
N ALA A 162 -2.15 7.44 3.65
CA ALA A 162 -1.67 7.48 2.28
C ALA A 162 -0.15 7.60 2.23
N GLY A 163 0.42 7.00 1.21
CA GLY A 163 1.80 7.22 0.81
C GLY A 163 1.86 7.51 -0.69
N ALA A 164 2.79 8.35 -1.10
CA ALA A 164 2.92 8.82 -2.47
C ALA A 164 4.38 8.82 -2.91
N VAL A 165 4.60 8.57 -4.19
CA VAL A 165 5.89 8.77 -4.84
C VAL A 165 5.71 9.56 -6.16
N VAL A 166 6.68 10.40 -6.46
CA VAL A 166 6.83 11.02 -7.78
C VAL A 166 7.85 10.24 -8.57
N LEU A 167 7.45 9.76 -9.73
CA LEU A 167 8.32 9.11 -10.70
C LEU A 167 8.71 10.10 -11.79
N SER A 168 9.99 10.09 -12.18
CA SER A 168 10.52 10.85 -13.30
C SER A 168 11.16 9.94 -14.34
N ARG A 169 11.00 10.29 -15.62
CA ARG A 169 11.69 9.64 -16.74
C ARG A 169 13.14 10.07 -16.77
N GLU A 170 14.03 9.16 -16.45
CA GLU A 170 15.47 9.44 -16.43
C GLU A 170 16.26 8.41 -17.22
N GLN A 171 17.43 8.83 -17.72
CA GLN A 171 18.42 7.94 -18.29
C GLN A 171 19.43 7.53 -17.23
N GLY A 172 19.69 6.22 -17.10
CA GLY A 172 20.69 5.76 -16.13
C GLY A 172 20.45 4.36 -15.60
N GLN A 173 21.07 4.09 -14.46
CA GLN A 173 20.96 2.81 -13.76
C GLN A 173 19.96 2.84 -12.60
N GLN A 174 19.64 4.03 -12.07
CA GLN A 174 18.69 4.23 -10.98
C GLN A 174 17.24 4.16 -11.49
N GLY A 175 16.32 3.79 -10.62
CA GLY A 175 14.89 3.65 -10.90
C GLY A 175 14.38 2.22 -10.78
N ILE A 176 13.17 1.98 -11.25
CA ILE A 176 12.53 0.66 -11.21
C ILE A 176 13.26 -0.27 -12.17
N LEU A 177 13.85 -1.35 -11.63
CA LEU A 177 14.55 -2.36 -12.41
C LEU A 177 13.58 -3.32 -13.06
N SER A 178 12.64 -3.84 -12.25
CA SER A 178 11.55 -4.69 -12.71
C SER A 178 10.42 -4.77 -11.68
N THR A 179 9.25 -5.17 -12.18
CA THR A 179 8.08 -5.52 -11.37
C THR A 179 7.59 -6.91 -11.76
N LEU A 180 6.99 -7.62 -10.80
CA LEU A 180 6.23 -8.85 -11.01
C LEU A 180 4.89 -8.70 -10.33
N LEU A 181 3.81 -8.97 -11.07
CA LEU A 181 2.43 -8.86 -10.59
C LEU A 181 1.69 -10.16 -10.90
N TYR A 182 0.87 -10.61 -9.95
CA TYR A 182 0.11 -11.86 -10.04
C TYR A 182 -1.28 -11.70 -9.42
N ALA A 183 -2.23 -12.50 -9.87
CA ALA A 183 -3.56 -12.59 -9.28
C ALA A 183 -4.07 -14.04 -9.28
N ASP A 184 -4.91 -14.36 -8.29
CA ASP A 184 -5.67 -15.62 -8.21
C ASP A 184 -7.09 -15.33 -7.70
N GLY A 185 -8.04 -15.24 -8.61
CA GLY A 185 -9.44 -14.97 -8.32
C GLY A 185 -10.19 -16.14 -7.67
N SER A 186 -9.62 -17.35 -7.63
CA SER A 186 -10.24 -18.52 -6.99
C SER A 186 -10.40 -18.37 -5.48
N CYS A 187 -9.63 -17.45 -4.88
CA CYS A 187 -9.63 -17.16 -3.44
C CYS A 187 -10.41 -15.89 -3.07
N SER A 188 -11.26 -15.38 -3.96
CA SER A 188 -11.97 -14.10 -3.79
C SER A 188 -12.84 -14.01 -2.54
N ASN A 189 -13.29 -15.14 -2.01
CA ASN A 189 -14.13 -15.23 -0.81
C ASN A 189 -13.36 -15.27 0.53
N LEU A 190 -12.02 -15.17 0.49
CA LEU A 190 -11.19 -15.24 1.71
C LEU A 190 -10.87 -13.88 2.32
N LEU A 191 -10.92 -12.81 1.53
CA LEU A 191 -10.79 -11.41 1.98
C LEU A 191 -11.57 -10.52 1.01
N TYR A 192 -12.72 -10.03 1.42
CA TYR A 192 -13.67 -9.35 0.55
C TYR A 192 -14.64 -8.47 1.33
N MET A 193 -15.31 -7.54 0.62
CA MET A 193 -16.45 -6.78 1.10
C MET A 193 -17.64 -7.08 0.19
N PRO A 194 -18.69 -7.77 0.68
CA PRO A 194 -19.75 -8.27 -0.19
C PRO A 194 -20.68 -7.21 -0.76
N GLY A 195 -20.91 -6.10 -0.05
CA GLY A 195 -21.87 -5.08 -0.40
C GLY A 195 -21.29 -3.83 -1.06
N GLY A 196 -22.14 -3.03 -1.67
CA GLY A 196 -21.80 -1.76 -2.32
C GLY A 196 -21.45 -1.86 -3.80
N GLY A 197 -21.24 -3.08 -4.32
CA GLY A 197 -21.04 -3.34 -5.74
C GLY A 197 -22.31 -3.77 -6.48
N SER A 198 -22.18 -4.09 -7.76
CA SER A 198 -23.32 -4.46 -8.63
C SER A 198 -24.00 -5.79 -8.24
N ALA A 199 -23.27 -6.72 -7.60
CA ALA A 199 -23.84 -7.98 -7.13
C ALA A 199 -24.76 -7.78 -5.90
N HIS A 200 -24.41 -6.86 -5.03
CA HIS A 200 -25.16 -6.51 -3.83
C HIS A 200 -25.19 -4.98 -3.65
N PRO A 201 -26.03 -4.27 -4.42
CA PRO A 201 -26.19 -2.83 -4.29
C PRO A 201 -26.64 -2.45 -2.88
N ALA A 202 -26.40 -1.22 -2.46
CA ALA A 202 -26.80 -0.72 -1.15
C ALA A 202 -28.32 -0.81 -0.96
N SER A 203 -28.75 -1.46 0.12
CA SER A 203 -30.15 -1.64 0.51
C SER A 203 -30.25 -1.85 2.01
N LEU A 204 -31.45 -1.72 2.57
CA LEU A 204 -31.68 -2.03 3.99
C LEU A 204 -31.27 -3.48 4.33
N GLU A 205 -31.50 -4.41 3.41
CA GLU A 205 -31.09 -5.81 3.58
C GLU A 205 -29.55 -5.97 3.65
N THR A 206 -28.82 -5.34 2.73
CA THR A 206 -27.34 -5.43 2.72
C THR A 206 -26.73 -4.74 3.95
N ILE A 207 -27.36 -3.68 4.46
CA ILE A 207 -26.97 -3.04 5.72
C ILE A 207 -27.24 -3.97 6.91
N ALA A 208 -28.42 -4.56 7.01
CA ALA A 208 -28.78 -5.51 8.08
C ALA A 208 -27.86 -6.73 8.10
N LYS A 209 -27.44 -7.24 6.92
CA LYS A 209 -26.46 -8.32 6.76
C LYS A 209 -25.01 -7.90 6.97
N ARG A 210 -24.77 -6.62 7.27
CA ARG A 210 -23.42 -6.04 7.49
C ARG A 210 -22.47 -6.27 6.30
N TYR A 211 -22.99 -6.22 5.06
CA TYR A 211 -22.23 -6.46 3.83
C TYR A 211 -21.27 -5.31 3.47
N HIS A 212 -21.43 -4.15 4.08
CA HIS A 212 -20.58 -2.97 3.94
C HIS A 212 -19.28 -3.06 4.76
N TYR A 213 -19.01 -4.20 5.41
CA TYR A 213 -17.78 -4.42 6.14
C TYR A 213 -16.92 -5.53 5.52
N LEU A 214 -15.60 -5.40 5.68
CA LEU A 214 -14.64 -6.43 5.29
C LEU A 214 -14.90 -7.75 6.02
N LYS A 215 -14.76 -8.85 5.29
CA LYS A 215 -14.80 -10.22 5.79
C LYS A 215 -13.48 -10.90 5.47
N MET A 216 -12.94 -11.70 6.42
CA MET A 216 -11.63 -12.32 6.26
C MET A 216 -11.53 -13.70 6.94
N ASP A 217 -11.01 -14.69 6.20
CA ASP A 217 -10.47 -15.93 6.77
C ASP A 217 -8.96 -15.76 7.03
N GLY A 218 -8.62 -15.18 8.18
CA GLY A 218 -7.24 -14.78 8.48
C GLY A 218 -6.21 -15.89 8.39
N ASN A 219 -6.58 -17.16 8.75
CA ASN A 219 -5.66 -18.29 8.70
C ASN A 219 -5.32 -18.69 7.26
N LYS A 220 -6.32 -18.73 6.37
CA LYS A 220 -6.10 -19.06 4.96
C LYS A 220 -5.37 -17.94 4.25
N VAL A 221 -5.77 -16.69 4.49
CA VAL A 221 -5.08 -15.49 3.96
C VAL A 221 -3.60 -15.52 4.35
N PHE A 222 -3.27 -15.77 5.62
CA PHE A 222 -1.88 -15.82 6.09
C PHE A 222 -1.05 -16.88 5.35
N LYS A 223 -1.55 -18.12 5.28
CA LYS A 223 -0.84 -19.24 4.64
C LYS A 223 -0.58 -18.97 3.16
N THR A 224 -1.60 -18.47 2.46
CA THR A 224 -1.49 -18.15 1.03
C THR A 224 -0.53 -16.98 0.79
N ALA A 225 -0.60 -15.93 1.62
CA ALA A 225 0.27 -14.77 1.52
C ALA A 225 1.75 -15.13 1.68
N VAL A 226 2.11 -15.91 2.70
CA VAL A 226 3.50 -16.34 2.92
C VAL A 226 4.03 -17.07 1.70
N LYS A 227 3.31 -18.10 1.22
CA LYS A 227 3.72 -18.92 0.06
C LYS A 227 3.88 -18.06 -1.21
N ALA A 228 2.86 -17.25 -1.52
CA ALA A 228 2.87 -16.43 -2.73
C ALA A 228 3.99 -15.38 -2.74
N LEU A 229 4.24 -14.76 -1.57
CA LEU A 229 5.29 -13.76 -1.45
C LEU A 229 6.69 -14.37 -1.47
N GLU A 230 6.92 -15.52 -0.79
CA GLU A 230 8.21 -16.23 -0.84
C GLU A 230 8.58 -16.59 -2.28
N ASP A 231 7.64 -17.12 -3.06
CA ASP A 231 7.85 -17.43 -4.48
C ASP A 231 8.11 -16.17 -5.30
N CYS A 232 7.35 -15.10 -5.06
CA CYS A 232 7.45 -13.87 -5.82
C CYS A 232 8.79 -13.15 -5.62
N VAL A 233 9.30 -13.09 -4.37
CA VAL A 233 10.58 -12.42 -4.08
C VAL A 233 11.77 -13.20 -4.64
N VAL A 234 11.71 -14.52 -4.67
CA VAL A 234 12.74 -15.34 -5.33
C VAL A 234 12.75 -15.08 -6.83
N LYS A 235 11.58 -15.15 -7.49
CA LYS A 235 11.46 -14.95 -8.93
C LYS A 235 11.95 -13.58 -9.40
N ILE A 236 11.69 -12.50 -8.63
CA ILE A 236 12.15 -11.17 -9.04
C ILE A 236 13.68 -11.04 -8.90
N LEU A 237 14.29 -11.67 -7.90
CA LEU A 237 15.75 -11.71 -7.75
C LEU A 237 16.39 -12.52 -8.88
N GLU A 238 15.90 -13.72 -9.17
CA GLU A 238 16.37 -14.56 -10.27
C GLU A 238 16.29 -13.84 -11.63
N LYS A 239 15.13 -13.20 -11.92
CA LYS A 239 14.92 -12.40 -13.14
C LYS A 239 15.97 -11.30 -13.33
N ASN A 240 16.45 -10.71 -12.23
CA ASN A 240 17.43 -9.63 -12.25
C ASN A 240 18.86 -10.12 -12.00
N LYS A 241 19.08 -11.42 -11.80
CA LYS A 241 20.38 -12.04 -11.47
C LYS A 241 20.99 -11.40 -10.22
N ILE A 242 20.19 -11.22 -9.18
CA ILE A 242 20.54 -10.59 -7.89
C ILE A 242 20.33 -11.62 -6.79
N THR A 243 21.17 -11.59 -5.77
CA THR A 243 21.09 -12.41 -4.57
C THR A 243 20.55 -11.60 -3.38
N GLY A 244 20.05 -12.27 -2.33
CA GLY A 244 19.45 -11.62 -1.18
C GLY A 244 20.40 -10.66 -0.44
N ASP A 245 21.69 -11.01 -0.33
CA ASP A 245 22.71 -10.20 0.32
C ASP A 245 22.92 -8.82 -0.33
N GLN A 246 22.64 -8.71 -1.64
CA GLN A 246 22.71 -7.46 -2.40
C GLN A 246 21.52 -6.52 -2.12
N ILE A 247 20.44 -6.99 -1.49
CA ILE A 247 19.32 -6.15 -1.08
C ILE A 247 19.77 -5.30 0.11
N ALA A 248 19.66 -3.99 -0.05
CA ALA A 248 19.96 -3.03 1.00
C ALA A 248 18.79 -2.90 1.99
N LEU A 249 17.55 -2.89 1.48
CA LEU A 249 16.36 -2.78 2.34
C LEU A 249 15.15 -3.50 1.73
N LEU A 250 14.50 -4.34 2.54
CA LEU A 250 13.20 -4.95 2.28
C LEU A 250 12.10 -4.07 2.86
N ILE A 251 11.15 -3.66 2.02
CA ILE A 251 9.95 -2.90 2.39
C ILE A 251 8.73 -3.73 2.00
N SER A 252 8.32 -4.64 2.89
CA SER A 252 7.11 -5.44 2.71
C SER A 252 5.85 -4.67 3.06
N HIS A 253 4.73 -5.08 2.48
CA HIS A 253 3.41 -4.71 2.98
C HIS A 253 3.28 -4.99 4.48
N GLN A 254 2.87 -3.99 5.24
CA GLN A 254 2.78 -4.01 6.70
C GLN A 254 1.43 -4.59 7.16
N ALA A 255 1.13 -5.83 6.77
CA ALA A 255 -0.12 -6.50 7.15
C ALA A 255 -0.01 -7.28 8.48
N ASN A 256 1.14 -7.92 8.67
CA ASN A 256 1.42 -8.79 9.83
C ASN A 256 2.94 -8.99 9.95
N LEU A 257 3.47 -8.75 11.14
CA LEU A 257 4.91 -8.87 11.41
C LEU A 257 5.45 -10.28 11.08
N ARG A 258 4.65 -11.32 11.30
CA ARG A 258 5.05 -12.71 11.02
C ARG A 258 5.21 -12.98 9.52
N ILE A 259 4.40 -12.33 8.67
CA ILE A 259 4.57 -12.41 7.20
C ILE A 259 5.89 -11.73 6.81
N ILE A 260 6.14 -10.52 7.31
CA ILE A 260 7.39 -9.78 7.04
C ILE A 260 8.62 -10.62 7.44
N GLN A 261 8.57 -11.24 8.63
CA GLN A 261 9.64 -12.10 9.12
C GLN A 261 9.84 -13.36 8.28
N ALA A 262 8.77 -13.98 7.76
CA ALA A 262 8.87 -15.13 6.87
C ALA A 262 9.60 -14.77 5.57
N ILE A 263 9.25 -13.63 4.96
CA ILE A 263 9.93 -13.15 3.74
C ILE A 263 11.41 -12.81 4.01
N ALA A 264 11.69 -12.12 5.11
CA ALA A 264 13.06 -11.81 5.51
C ALA A 264 13.90 -13.09 5.72
N LYS A 265 13.33 -14.10 6.38
CA LYS A 265 13.96 -15.41 6.57
C LYS A 265 14.19 -16.14 5.24
N ARG A 266 13.23 -16.10 4.31
CA ARG A 266 13.35 -16.71 2.98
C ARG A 266 14.51 -16.13 2.18
N LEU A 267 14.79 -14.84 2.37
CA LEU A 267 15.87 -14.10 1.70
C LEU A 267 17.16 -14.03 2.52
N GLU A 268 17.19 -14.67 3.70
CA GLU A 268 18.32 -14.66 4.65
C GLU A 268 18.74 -13.23 5.04
N LEU A 269 17.79 -12.30 5.09
CA LEU A 269 18.05 -10.90 5.43
C LEU A 269 18.17 -10.72 6.95
N PRO A 270 19.22 -10.04 7.43
CA PRO A 270 19.30 -9.62 8.83
C PRO A 270 18.28 -8.51 9.13
N LYS A 271 17.91 -8.36 10.42
CA LYS A 271 16.81 -7.47 10.86
C LYS A 271 17.00 -6.00 10.42
N GLU A 272 18.22 -5.52 10.40
CA GLU A 272 18.58 -4.17 9.99
C GLU A 272 18.30 -3.88 8.50
N LYS A 273 18.18 -4.91 7.67
CA LYS A 273 17.78 -4.80 6.26
C LYS A 273 16.27 -4.94 6.04
N VAL A 274 15.48 -4.99 7.11
CA VAL A 274 14.02 -5.12 7.04
C VAL A 274 13.37 -3.89 7.67
N PHE A 275 12.57 -3.15 6.89
CA PHE A 275 11.85 -2.00 7.43
C PHE A 275 10.50 -2.44 8.01
N VAL A 276 10.26 -2.05 9.25
CA VAL A 276 9.03 -2.39 9.99
C VAL A 276 8.48 -1.16 10.69
N ASN A 277 7.24 -0.79 10.39
CA ASN A 277 6.51 0.27 11.06
C ASN A 277 5.04 -0.10 11.38
N ILE A 278 4.69 -1.37 11.19
CA ILE A 278 3.35 -1.92 11.45
C ILE A 278 2.85 -1.63 12.86
N GLN A 279 3.74 -1.57 13.84
CA GLN A 279 3.39 -1.30 15.24
C GLN A 279 2.75 0.08 15.43
N LYS A 280 3.02 1.04 14.56
CA LYS A 280 2.51 2.41 14.62
C LYS A 280 1.22 2.62 13.80
N TYR A 281 1.14 1.97 12.65
CA TYR A 281 0.11 2.29 11.64
C TYR A 281 -0.90 1.17 11.42
N GLY A 282 -0.60 -0.04 11.90
CA GLY A 282 -1.38 -1.22 11.55
C GLY A 282 -1.29 -1.52 10.06
N ASN A 283 -2.29 -2.22 9.55
CA ASN A 283 -2.42 -2.54 8.14
C ASN A 283 -3.17 -1.41 7.40
N THR A 284 -2.46 -0.58 6.67
CA THR A 284 -3.01 0.50 5.83
C THR A 284 -3.18 0.08 4.36
N SER A 285 -3.29 -1.22 4.08
CA SER A 285 -3.52 -1.79 2.73
C SER A 285 -2.53 -1.23 1.68
N SER A 286 -3.02 -0.67 0.57
CA SER A 286 -2.20 -0.12 -0.51
C SER A 286 -1.28 1.03 -0.07
N ALA A 287 -1.63 1.74 1.00
CA ALA A 287 -0.80 2.82 1.55
C ALA A 287 0.43 2.33 2.32
N SER A 288 0.46 1.06 2.77
CA SER A 288 1.46 0.59 3.72
C SER A 288 2.89 0.60 3.17
N VAL A 289 3.08 0.15 1.93
CA VAL A 289 4.41 0.14 1.28
C VAL A 289 4.94 1.55 1.07
N PRO A 290 4.17 2.49 0.47
CA PRO A 290 4.70 3.84 0.25
C PRO A 290 4.83 4.66 1.55
N ILE A 291 4.04 4.42 2.61
CA ILE A 291 4.27 5.01 3.93
C ILE A 291 5.59 4.50 4.50
N ALA A 292 5.85 3.19 4.44
CA ALA A 292 7.09 2.59 4.91
C ALA A 292 8.30 3.09 4.11
N LEU A 293 8.16 3.26 2.80
CA LEU A 293 9.20 3.81 1.93
C LEU A 293 9.54 5.27 2.29
N ASP A 294 8.53 6.13 2.47
CA ASP A 294 8.73 7.53 2.86
C ASP A 294 9.39 7.64 4.24
N GLU A 295 8.92 6.86 5.23
CA GLU A 295 9.51 6.85 6.56
C GLU A 295 10.96 6.36 6.55
N ALA A 296 11.26 5.29 5.81
CA ALA A 296 12.64 4.77 5.65
C ALA A 296 13.56 5.80 4.97
N ASN A 297 13.07 6.50 3.95
CA ASN A 297 13.81 7.55 3.26
C ASN A 297 14.11 8.73 4.19
N ARG A 298 13.11 9.24 4.92
CA ARG A 298 13.28 10.36 5.88
C ARG A 298 14.17 10.01 7.07
N GLN A 299 14.22 8.72 7.44
CA GLN A 299 15.16 8.22 8.48
C GLN A 299 16.57 7.97 7.93
N ASN A 300 16.87 8.32 6.68
CA ASN A 300 18.14 8.07 6.02
C ASN A 300 18.56 6.58 6.01
N ARG A 301 17.58 5.67 6.03
CA ARG A 301 17.80 4.21 5.91
C ARG A 301 18.08 3.79 4.48
N ILE A 302 17.84 4.65 3.50
CA ILE A 302 18.03 4.41 2.07
C ILE A 302 19.12 5.34 1.57
N LYS A 303 20.09 4.78 0.87
CA LYS A 303 21.24 5.51 0.30
C LYS A 303 21.22 5.42 -1.22
N LYS A 304 21.89 6.37 -1.87
CA LYS A 304 22.06 6.36 -3.33
C LYS A 304 22.64 5.02 -3.80
N ASN A 305 22.03 4.44 -4.82
CA ASN A 305 22.34 3.14 -5.43
C ASN A 305 21.92 1.91 -4.61
N ASP A 306 21.29 2.05 -3.46
CA ASP A 306 20.73 0.92 -2.72
C ASP A 306 19.71 0.16 -3.57
N LEU A 307 19.72 -1.16 -3.43
CA LEU A 307 18.71 -2.04 -3.99
C LEU A 307 17.58 -2.24 -2.97
N LEU A 308 16.40 -1.73 -3.31
CA LEU A 308 15.20 -1.88 -2.51
C LEU A 308 14.32 -2.98 -3.11
N LEU A 309 13.89 -3.90 -2.27
CA LEU A 309 12.87 -4.88 -2.62
C LEU A 309 11.56 -4.54 -1.91
N MET A 310 10.55 -4.23 -2.70
CA MET A 310 9.18 -4.01 -2.20
C MET A 310 8.31 -5.19 -2.58
N ASN A 311 7.41 -5.62 -1.68
CA ASN A 311 6.42 -6.64 -1.98
C ASN A 311 5.10 -6.40 -1.24
N ALA A 312 4.01 -6.91 -1.80
CA ALA A 312 2.68 -6.83 -1.20
C ALA A 312 1.82 -8.03 -1.62
N PHE A 313 0.84 -8.34 -0.75
CA PHE A 313 -0.21 -9.33 -0.99
C PHE A 313 -1.53 -8.78 -0.45
N GLY A 314 -2.63 -9.01 -1.14
CA GLY A 314 -3.94 -8.50 -0.75
C GLY A 314 -5.11 -9.22 -1.35
N ALA A 315 -6.29 -8.64 -1.09
CA ALA A 315 -7.56 -9.15 -1.61
C ALA A 315 -7.51 -9.32 -3.13
N GLY A 316 -8.18 -10.37 -3.60
CA GLY A 316 -8.25 -10.78 -4.98
C GLY A 316 -8.18 -12.31 -5.14
N PHE A 317 -7.14 -13.09 -4.81
CA PHE A 317 -5.92 -12.47 -4.28
C PHE A 317 -5.11 -11.79 -5.38
N THR A 318 -4.37 -10.76 -4.96
CA THR A 318 -3.34 -10.13 -5.78
C THR A 318 -2.04 -10.11 -5.01
N TRP A 319 -0.90 -10.23 -5.70
CA TRP A 319 0.41 -10.05 -5.08
C TRP A 319 1.44 -9.56 -6.09
N GLY A 320 2.54 -9.04 -5.59
CA GLY A 320 3.60 -8.59 -6.45
C GLY A 320 4.84 -8.16 -5.69
N SER A 321 5.90 -7.93 -6.48
CA SER A 321 7.16 -7.37 -6.02
C SER A 321 7.68 -6.33 -7.01
N ALA A 322 8.40 -5.35 -6.49
CA ALA A 322 9.15 -4.37 -7.27
C ALA A 322 10.59 -4.29 -6.76
N LEU A 323 11.54 -4.32 -7.68
CA LEU A 323 12.96 -4.12 -7.42
C LEU A 323 13.35 -2.74 -7.95
N VAL A 324 13.90 -1.91 -7.07
CA VAL A 324 14.25 -0.52 -7.35
C VAL A 324 15.70 -0.27 -6.98
N ARG A 325 16.45 0.41 -7.85
CA ARG A 325 17.73 1.00 -7.53
C ARG A 325 17.52 2.48 -7.19
N TRP A 326 17.82 2.83 -5.96
CA TRP A 326 17.56 4.18 -5.41
C TRP A 326 18.47 5.28 -5.94
#